data_e7bc94814ffaa3cc731ba3078b50336c
#
_entry.id   e7bc94814ffaa3cc731ba3078b50336c
#
_cell.length_a   1.000
_cell.length_b   1.000
_cell.length_c   1.000
_cell.angle_alpha   90.00
_cell.angle_beta   90.00
_cell.angle_gamma   90.00
#
_symmetry.space_group_name_H-M   'P 1'
#
loop_
_entity.id
_entity.type
_entity.pdbx_description
1 polymer ?
#
loop_
_entity_poly.entity_id
_entity_poly.type
_entity_poly.pdbx_seq_one_letter_code
_entity_poly.pdbx_strand_id
1 'polypeptide(L)'
;MQPPSKNAGKATGEFDAATANRITHIEVMNRLAQQNVATPTIEQIQDAVENALFDTGFRKTLRAYIVYREQRAKARDARRSLVDVESSMNEYLQHLDWRVNANANQGYSLGGLILNVSGKVVANYWLNYIYPPEVGNAHRQADIHIHDLDMLSGYCAGWSLKTLLNEGLNGVPGKVEAGAPKHLTSAVGQIVNFLGTMQNEWAGAQAFSSFDTYLAPFVKADNLSYPEVKKCIESFIYGVNTPSRWGTQAPFLQYHTGLDRTG
;
A
#
# COMPACT_ATOMS: atom_id res chain seq x y z
N MET A 1 34.09 6.10 17.45
CA MET A 1 33.74 5.97 16.00
C MET A 1 34.89 6.55 15.18
N GLN A 2 35.47 5.81 14.27
CA GLN A 2 36.48 6.38 13.37
C GLN A 2 35.78 7.24 12.32
N PRO A 3 36.31 8.44 12.01
CA PRO A 3 35.66 9.32 11.05
C PRO A 3 35.62 8.67 9.65
N PRO A 4 34.48 8.76 8.94
CA PRO A 4 34.29 8.13 7.64
C PRO A 4 35.31 8.56 6.58
N SER A 5 35.85 9.76 6.67
CA SER A 5 36.89 10.32 5.79
C SER A 5 38.21 9.56 5.84
N LYS A 6 38.56 8.99 7.01
CA LYS A 6 39.81 8.25 7.19
C LYS A 6 39.85 6.97 6.37
N ASN A 7 38.74 6.24 6.30
CA ASN A 7 38.66 4.98 5.54
C ASN A 7 38.61 5.24 4.02
N ALA A 8 37.93 6.28 3.58
CA ALA A 8 37.84 6.64 2.18
C ALA A 8 39.18 7.16 1.64
N GLY A 9 39.88 8.02 2.38
CA GLY A 9 41.22 8.51 2.01
C GLY A 9 42.26 7.41 1.92
N LYS A 10 42.23 6.46 2.88
CA LYS A 10 43.14 5.29 2.87
C LYS A 10 42.84 4.36 1.67
N ALA A 11 41.59 4.16 1.32
CA ALA A 11 41.18 3.31 0.20
C ALA A 11 41.56 3.91 -1.17
N THR A 12 41.57 5.24 -1.32
CA THR A 12 41.89 5.94 -2.56
C THR A 12 43.38 6.32 -2.69
N GLY A 13 44.10 6.29 -1.59
CA GLY A 13 45.52 6.69 -1.55
C GLY A 13 45.77 8.18 -1.82
N GLU A 14 44.77 9.04 -1.77
CA GLU A 14 44.93 10.46 -2.05
C GLU A 14 45.52 11.25 -0.88
N PHE A 15 45.34 10.78 0.35
CA PHE A 15 45.88 11.42 1.55
C PHE A 15 46.07 10.44 2.70
N ASP A 16 46.95 10.83 3.63
CA ASP A 16 47.30 10.08 4.84
C ASP A 16 46.31 10.34 6.00
N ALA A 17 46.54 9.65 7.11
CA ALA A 17 45.72 9.78 8.31
C ALA A 17 45.81 11.19 8.95
N ALA A 18 46.96 11.86 8.83
CA ALA A 18 47.14 13.19 9.37
C ALA A 18 46.35 14.22 8.60
N THR A 19 46.34 14.13 7.27
CA THR A 19 45.50 14.96 6.39
C THR A 19 44.01 14.69 6.61
N ALA A 20 43.61 13.41 6.81
CA ALA A 20 42.20 13.09 7.14
C ALA A 20 41.76 13.74 8.44
N ASN A 21 42.58 13.72 9.47
CA ASN A 21 42.29 14.37 10.74
C ASN A 21 42.19 15.90 10.58
N ARG A 22 43.09 16.51 9.82
CA ARG A 22 43.01 17.95 9.52
C ARG A 22 41.74 18.36 8.81
N ILE A 23 41.34 17.63 7.76
CA ILE A 23 40.09 17.89 7.05
C ILE A 23 38.91 17.76 8.01
N THR A 24 38.88 16.72 8.82
CA THR A 24 37.77 16.48 9.76
C THR A 24 37.68 17.58 10.82
N HIS A 25 38.80 17.92 11.47
CA HIS A 25 38.81 18.83 12.62
C HIS A 25 38.77 20.32 12.21
N ILE A 26 39.25 20.67 11.05
CA ILE A 26 39.31 22.06 10.61
C ILE A 26 38.14 22.33 9.64
N GLU A 27 38.13 21.64 8.50
CA GLU A 27 37.17 21.97 7.44
C GLU A 27 35.73 21.56 7.78
N VAL A 28 35.52 20.33 8.25
CA VAL A 28 34.17 19.81 8.56
C VAL A 28 33.61 20.49 9.79
N MET A 29 34.40 20.63 10.86
CA MET A 29 33.93 21.25 12.11
C MET A 29 33.63 22.75 11.93
N ASN A 30 34.45 23.48 11.17
CA ASN A 30 34.18 24.89 10.88
C ASN A 30 32.87 25.06 10.09
N ARG A 31 32.59 24.17 9.12
CA ARG A 31 31.36 24.22 8.34
C ARG A 31 30.13 23.93 9.20
N LEU A 32 30.21 22.95 10.08
CA LEU A 32 29.12 22.65 11.01
C LEU A 32 28.90 23.79 12.01
N ALA A 33 29.96 24.43 12.49
CA ALA A 33 29.85 25.60 13.36
C ALA A 33 29.19 26.79 12.67
N GLN A 34 29.48 27.02 11.38
CA GLN A 34 28.85 28.08 10.58
C GLN A 34 27.35 27.90 10.36
N GLN A 35 26.86 26.63 10.40
CA GLN A 35 25.43 26.32 10.27
C GLN A 35 24.63 26.65 11.55
N ASN A 36 25.29 27.00 12.64
CA ASN A 36 24.68 27.40 13.92
C ASN A 36 23.69 26.36 14.51
N VAL A 37 23.90 25.08 14.23
CA VAL A 37 23.06 23.97 14.69
C VAL A 37 23.69 23.33 15.92
N ALA A 38 22.96 23.34 17.04
CA ALA A 38 23.47 22.80 18.31
C ALA A 38 23.76 21.29 18.24
N THR A 39 22.98 20.55 17.46
CA THR A 39 23.17 19.10 17.26
C THR A 39 22.94 18.78 15.78
N PRO A 40 24.01 18.67 14.96
CA PRO A 40 23.87 18.41 13.54
C PRO A 40 23.35 16.99 13.27
N THR A 41 22.50 16.86 12.26
CA THR A 41 22.02 15.56 11.77
C THR A 41 23.16 14.79 11.07
N ILE A 42 22.95 13.49 10.85
CA ILE A 42 23.92 12.66 10.11
C ILE A 42 24.09 13.19 8.68
N GLU A 43 23.02 13.61 8.04
CA GLU A 43 23.01 14.20 6.69
C GLU A 43 23.85 15.48 6.64
N GLN A 44 23.66 16.40 7.59
CA GLN A 44 24.43 17.64 7.68
C GLN A 44 25.93 17.39 7.86
N ILE A 45 26.28 16.38 8.69
CA ILE A 45 27.68 15.97 8.86
C ILE A 45 28.25 15.40 7.55
N GLN A 46 27.48 14.58 6.85
CA GLN A 46 27.89 13.98 5.57
C GLN A 46 28.07 15.04 4.48
N ASP A 47 27.14 15.98 4.38
CA ASP A 47 27.24 17.10 3.45
C ASP A 47 28.46 18.00 3.74
N ALA A 48 28.75 18.25 5.01
CA ALA A 48 29.94 18.98 5.41
C ALA A 48 31.24 18.27 5.01
N VAL A 49 31.26 16.91 5.09
CA VAL A 49 32.40 16.09 4.64
C VAL A 49 32.55 16.14 3.12
N GLU A 50 31.48 16.04 2.36
CA GLU A 50 31.50 16.12 0.90
C GLU A 50 32.03 17.47 0.43
N ASN A 51 31.51 18.55 1.01
CA ASN A 51 31.96 19.91 0.69
C ASN A 51 33.44 20.12 1.06
N ALA A 52 33.88 19.61 2.21
CA ALA A 52 35.28 19.71 2.61
C ALA A 52 36.22 18.96 1.66
N LEU A 53 35.83 17.77 1.20
CA LEU A 53 36.60 16.99 0.22
C LEU A 53 36.60 17.65 -1.17
N PHE A 54 35.50 18.30 -1.55
CA PHE A 54 35.40 19.03 -2.80
C PHE A 54 36.35 20.24 -2.83
N ASP A 55 36.34 21.08 -1.78
CA ASP A 55 37.12 22.30 -1.71
C ASP A 55 38.60 22.04 -1.49
N THR A 56 38.95 20.95 -0.82
CA THR A 56 40.35 20.54 -0.66
C THR A 56 40.92 19.81 -1.88
N GLY A 57 40.09 19.56 -2.93
CA GLY A 57 40.52 18.99 -4.21
C GLY A 57 40.68 17.47 -4.24
N PHE A 58 40.32 16.74 -3.19
CA PHE A 58 40.44 15.27 -3.11
C PHE A 58 39.30 14.56 -3.84
N ARG A 59 39.28 14.70 -5.16
CA ARG A 59 38.15 14.30 -6.00
C ARG A 59 37.93 12.79 -6.10
N LYS A 60 38.98 11.98 -6.03
CA LYS A 60 38.84 10.50 -6.02
C LYS A 60 38.20 10.05 -4.72
N THR A 61 38.66 10.61 -3.60
CA THR A 61 38.09 10.31 -2.29
C THR A 61 36.65 10.80 -2.17
N LEU A 62 36.34 11.96 -2.71
CA LEU A 62 34.97 12.48 -2.75
C LEU A 62 34.04 11.50 -3.49
N ARG A 63 34.41 11.04 -4.69
CA ARG A 63 33.62 10.06 -5.44
C ARG A 63 33.43 8.75 -4.66
N ALA A 64 34.48 8.22 -4.07
CA ALA A 64 34.40 7.03 -3.25
C ALA A 64 33.51 7.22 -2.01
N TYR A 65 33.55 8.41 -1.41
CA TYR A 65 32.74 8.77 -0.26
C TYR A 65 31.24 8.87 -0.60
N ILE A 66 30.88 9.49 -1.73
CA ILE A 66 29.49 9.58 -2.22
C ILE A 66 28.93 8.17 -2.47
N VAL A 67 29.65 7.32 -3.17
CA VAL A 67 29.23 5.92 -3.41
C VAL A 67 29.08 5.15 -2.10
N TYR A 68 30.02 5.31 -1.17
CA TYR A 68 29.94 4.69 0.16
C TYR A 68 28.71 5.18 0.95
N ARG A 69 28.45 6.50 0.93
CA ARG A 69 27.27 7.11 1.58
C ARG A 69 25.98 6.50 1.04
N GLU A 70 25.85 6.40 -0.29
CA GLU A 70 24.69 5.81 -0.93
C GLU A 70 24.51 4.33 -0.57
N GLN A 71 25.58 3.54 -0.63
CA GLN A 71 25.54 2.13 -0.25
C GLN A 71 25.13 1.93 1.22
N ARG A 72 25.65 2.79 2.12
CA ARG A 72 25.27 2.76 3.53
C ARG A 72 23.85 3.20 3.78
N ALA A 73 23.32 4.18 3.03
CA ALA A 73 21.93 4.57 3.09
C ALA A 73 21.03 3.40 2.67
N LYS A 74 21.29 2.79 1.51
CA LYS A 74 20.57 1.60 1.03
C LYS A 74 20.63 0.43 2.03
N ALA A 75 21.78 0.19 2.64
CA ALA A 75 21.93 -0.87 3.64
C ALA A 75 21.16 -0.58 4.95
N ARG A 76 21.10 0.69 5.36
CA ARG A 76 20.25 1.09 6.52
C ARG A 76 18.77 0.92 6.21
N ASP A 77 18.33 1.35 5.03
CA ASP A 77 16.94 1.25 4.62
C ASP A 77 16.49 -0.21 4.49
N ALA A 78 17.33 -1.06 3.88
CA ALA A 78 17.09 -2.50 3.80
C ALA A 78 17.00 -3.15 5.20
N ARG A 79 17.93 -2.79 6.12
CA ARG A 79 17.91 -3.30 7.50
C ARG A 79 16.70 -2.80 8.29
N ARG A 80 16.30 -1.56 8.08
CA ARG A 80 15.10 -0.96 8.70
C ARG A 80 13.83 -1.65 8.23
N SER A 81 13.73 -1.94 6.92
CA SER A 81 12.62 -2.72 6.35
C SER A 81 12.51 -4.12 6.96
N LEU A 82 13.63 -4.83 7.13
CA LEU A 82 13.63 -6.16 7.75
C LEU A 82 13.19 -6.13 9.23
N VAL A 83 13.63 -5.13 9.98
CA VAL A 83 13.21 -4.95 11.38
C VAL A 83 11.72 -4.65 11.47
N ASP A 84 11.20 -3.81 10.57
CA ASP A 84 9.79 -3.46 10.53
C ASP A 84 8.90 -4.68 10.19
N VAL A 85 9.36 -5.58 9.33
CA VAL A 85 8.64 -6.83 8.99
C VAL A 85 8.59 -7.77 10.19
N GLU A 86 9.68 -7.99 10.90
CA GLU A 86 9.73 -8.85 12.09
C GLU A 86 8.80 -8.32 13.19
N SER A 87 8.88 -7.02 13.49
CA SER A 87 8.00 -6.37 14.45
C SER A 87 6.54 -6.52 14.05
N SER A 88 6.24 -6.34 12.76
CA SER A 88 4.88 -6.44 12.23
C SER A 88 4.28 -7.84 12.34
N MET A 89 5.09 -8.86 12.08
CA MET A 89 4.67 -10.25 12.28
C MET A 89 4.40 -10.55 13.74
N ASN A 90 5.28 -10.14 14.62
CA ASN A 90 5.14 -10.37 16.06
C ASN A 90 3.92 -9.65 16.63
N GLU A 91 3.67 -8.40 16.24
CA GLU A 91 2.47 -7.66 16.63
C GLU A 91 1.19 -8.38 16.19
N TYR A 92 1.14 -8.86 14.96
CA TYR A 92 -0.02 -9.59 14.46
C TYR A 92 -0.23 -10.93 15.17
N LEU A 93 0.83 -11.72 15.32
CA LEU A 93 0.77 -13.03 15.98
C LEU A 93 0.41 -12.94 17.47
N GLN A 94 0.81 -11.86 18.13
CA GLN A 94 0.47 -11.60 19.54
C GLN A 94 -0.89 -10.90 19.71
N HIS A 95 -1.65 -10.71 18.64
CA HIS A 95 -2.94 -10.00 18.63
C HIS A 95 -2.85 -8.55 19.15
N LEU A 96 -1.71 -7.91 18.99
CA LEU A 96 -1.46 -6.54 19.45
C LEU A 96 -1.71 -5.47 18.37
N ASP A 97 -1.92 -5.86 17.12
CA ASP A 97 -2.16 -4.91 16.03
C ASP A 97 -3.55 -4.25 16.21
N TRP A 98 -3.54 -2.99 16.60
CA TRP A 98 -4.74 -2.21 16.83
C TRP A 98 -5.61 -2.04 15.59
N ARG A 99 -5.01 -2.09 14.38
CA ARG A 99 -5.72 -1.92 13.11
C ARG A 99 -6.69 -3.08 12.86
N VAL A 100 -6.29 -4.29 13.21
CA VAL A 100 -7.16 -5.47 13.12
C VAL A 100 -8.29 -5.37 14.15
N ASN A 101 -7.99 -4.89 15.35
CA ASN A 101 -8.99 -4.72 16.40
C ASN A 101 -9.95 -3.54 16.15
N ALA A 102 -9.49 -2.50 15.45
CA ALA A 102 -10.29 -1.33 15.14
C ALA A 102 -11.26 -1.53 13.97
N ASN A 103 -11.03 -2.54 13.13
CA ASN A 103 -11.86 -2.81 11.95
C ASN A 103 -12.70 -4.06 12.15
N ALA A 104 -14.02 -3.88 12.32
CA ALA A 104 -14.97 -4.97 12.51
C ALA A 104 -15.03 -5.99 11.35
N ASN A 105 -14.55 -5.62 10.17
CA ASN A 105 -14.53 -6.47 8.97
C ASN A 105 -13.22 -7.25 8.82
N GLN A 106 -12.25 -7.04 9.72
CA GLN A 106 -10.99 -7.77 9.70
C GLN A 106 -10.89 -8.69 10.92
N GLY A 107 -10.39 -9.90 10.69
CA GLY A 107 -10.14 -10.88 11.74
C GLY A 107 -8.72 -11.43 11.64
N TYR A 108 -8.24 -12.02 12.73
CA TYR A 108 -6.96 -12.73 12.74
C TYR A 108 -7.09 -14.03 11.95
N SER A 109 -6.37 -14.14 10.86
CA SER A 109 -6.34 -15.31 9.96
C SER A 109 -5.00 -15.38 9.24
N LEU A 110 -4.71 -16.51 8.59
CA LEU A 110 -3.52 -16.65 7.75
C LEU A 110 -3.52 -15.60 6.62
N GLY A 111 -4.66 -15.41 5.95
CA GLY A 111 -4.81 -14.40 4.91
C GLY A 111 -4.60 -12.99 5.46
N GLY A 112 -5.12 -12.70 6.65
CA GLY A 112 -4.91 -11.42 7.33
C GLY A 112 -3.45 -11.16 7.70
N LEU A 113 -2.71 -12.18 8.14
CA LEU A 113 -1.27 -12.07 8.37
C LEU A 113 -0.52 -11.70 7.08
N ILE A 114 -0.82 -12.40 5.98
CA ILE A 114 -0.18 -12.13 4.68
C ILE A 114 -0.47 -10.70 4.24
N LEU A 115 -1.73 -10.26 4.29
CA LEU A 115 -2.12 -8.90 3.91
C LEU A 115 -1.48 -7.85 4.83
N ASN A 116 -1.44 -8.06 6.13
CA ASN A 116 -0.83 -7.12 7.07
C ASN A 116 0.66 -6.91 6.77
N VAL A 117 1.40 -7.99 6.57
CA VAL A 117 2.85 -7.91 6.28
C VAL A 117 3.10 -7.32 4.89
N SER A 118 2.40 -7.83 3.86
CA SER A 118 2.54 -7.31 2.49
C SER A 118 2.11 -5.85 2.39
N GLY A 119 1.04 -5.48 3.08
CA GLY A 119 0.54 -4.11 3.11
C GLY A 119 1.53 -3.12 3.68
N LYS A 120 2.27 -3.47 4.73
CA LYS A 120 3.34 -2.60 5.28
C LYS A 120 4.48 -2.40 4.28
N VAL A 121 4.83 -3.44 3.51
CA VAL A 121 5.84 -3.35 2.44
C VAL A 121 5.35 -2.44 1.31
N VAL A 122 4.11 -2.62 0.86
CA VAL A 122 3.48 -1.79 -0.18
C VAL A 122 3.37 -0.34 0.28
N ALA A 123 2.91 -0.09 1.50
CA ALA A 123 2.84 1.25 2.07
C ALA A 123 4.19 1.96 2.11
N ASN A 124 5.25 1.23 2.48
CA ASN A 124 6.60 1.78 2.46
C ASN A 124 7.06 2.16 1.04
N TYR A 125 6.68 1.37 0.03
CA TYR A 125 6.95 1.68 -1.37
C TYR A 125 6.22 2.96 -1.81
N TRP A 126 4.91 3.10 -1.52
CA TRP A 126 4.15 4.30 -1.80
C TRP A 126 4.82 5.56 -1.23
N LEU A 127 5.16 5.52 0.05
CA LEU A 127 5.67 6.67 0.79
C LEU A 127 7.11 7.06 0.42
N ASN A 128 7.88 6.17 -0.19
CA ASN A 128 9.28 6.44 -0.53
C ASN A 128 9.53 6.65 -2.03
N TYR A 129 8.68 6.08 -2.90
CA TYR A 129 8.96 6.05 -4.34
C TYR A 129 7.85 6.61 -5.22
N ILE A 130 6.59 6.60 -4.74
CA ILE A 130 5.45 7.08 -5.52
C ILE A 130 5.10 8.52 -5.15
N TYR A 131 4.97 8.80 -3.85
CA TYR A 131 4.69 10.14 -3.39
C TYR A 131 5.95 11.00 -3.32
N PRO A 132 5.84 12.33 -3.52
CA PRO A 132 6.91 13.26 -3.20
C PRO A 132 7.38 13.10 -1.74
N PRO A 133 8.68 13.32 -1.45
CA PRO A 133 9.22 13.15 -0.10
C PRO A 133 8.48 13.94 0.98
N GLU A 134 7.96 15.12 0.64
CA GLU A 134 7.22 15.98 1.56
C GLU A 134 5.91 15.33 2.00
N VAL A 135 5.20 14.69 1.07
CA VAL A 135 3.94 13.98 1.33
C VAL A 135 4.20 12.74 2.17
N GLY A 136 5.23 11.95 1.80
CA GLY A 136 5.62 10.78 2.57
C GLY A 136 6.06 11.13 4.00
N ASN A 137 6.77 12.23 4.19
CA ASN A 137 7.18 12.71 5.51
C ASN A 137 6.00 13.23 6.32
N ALA A 138 5.10 14.02 5.73
CA ALA A 138 3.90 14.50 6.41
C ALA A 138 3.02 13.36 6.92
N HIS A 139 2.87 12.28 6.13
CA HIS A 139 2.17 11.07 6.59
C HIS A 139 2.88 10.41 7.79
N ARG A 140 4.23 10.26 7.74
CA ARG A 140 4.99 9.65 8.84
C ARG A 140 5.00 10.48 10.11
N GLN A 141 4.91 11.80 9.99
CA GLN A 141 4.84 12.74 11.10
C GLN A 141 3.42 12.94 11.65
N ALA A 142 2.44 12.27 11.01
CA ALA A 142 1.02 12.38 11.32
C ALA A 142 0.41 13.77 11.08
N ASP A 143 1.02 14.58 10.22
CA ASP A 143 0.45 15.84 9.75
C ASP A 143 -0.74 15.61 8.82
N ILE A 144 -0.69 14.52 8.04
CA ILE A 144 -1.77 14.03 7.18
C ILE A 144 -1.92 12.52 7.32
N HIS A 145 -3.09 11.99 6.94
CA HIS A 145 -3.32 10.56 6.83
C HIS A 145 -3.69 10.18 5.40
N ILE A 146 -2.93 9.25 4.80
CA ILE A 146 -3.22 8.68 3.49
C ILE A 146 -3.79 7.28 3.72
N HIS A 147 -5.00 7.03 3.20
CA HIS A 147 -5.70 5.75 3.33
C HIS A 147 -5.15 4.68 2.39
N ASP A 148 -5.33 3.43 2.77
CA ASP A 148 -5.19 2.23 1.92
C ASP A 148 -3.85 2.13 1.19
N LEU A 149 -2.78 2.54 1.86
CA LEU A 149 -1.41 2.41 1.36
C LEU A 149 -0.94 0.96 1.22
N ASP A 150 -1.69 0.01 1.77
CA ASP A 150 -1.44 -1.42 1.68
C ASP A 150 -1.76 -2.01 0.31
N MET A 151 -2.48 -1.27 -0.54
CA MET A 151 -2.83 -1.70 -1.90
C MET A 151 -2.32 -0.73 -2.96
N LEU A 152 -1.64 -1.25 -3.97
CA LEU A 152 -1.19 -0.47 -5.13
C LEU A 152 -2.28 -0.52 -6.22
N SER A 153 -3.44 0.06 -5.94
CA SER A 153 -4.61 -0.01 -6.82
C SER A 153 -5.47 1.26 -6.76
N GLY A 154 -6.48 1.33 -7.63
CA GLY A 154 -7.53 2.34 -7.53
C GLY A 154 -8.33 2.19 -6.23
N TYR A 155 -8.92 3.29 -5.75
CA TYR A 155 -9.62 3.28 -4.46
C TYR A 155 -10.99 2.62 -4.57
N CYS A 156 -11.94 3.24 -5.24
CA CYS A 156 -13.32 2.76 -5.39
C CYS A 156 -13.68 2.59 -6.86
N ALA A 157 -14.66 1.73 -7.15
CA ALA A 157 -15.17 1.54 -8.50
C ALA A 157 -16.69 1.43 -8.54
N GLY A 158 -17.29 2.03 -9.57
CA GLY A 158 -18.68 1.82 -9.95
C GLY A 158 -18.74 0.94 -11.19
N TRP A 159 -19.56 -0.08 -11.15
CA TRP A 159 -19.69 -1.07 -12.21
C TRP A 159 -21.06 -0.99 -12.90
N SER A 160 -21.09 -1.27 -14.18
CA SER A 160 -22.33 -1.38 -14.94
C SER A 160 -22.99 -2.73 -14.71
N LEU A 161 -24.04 -2.75 -13.88
CA LEU A 161 -24.83 -3.96 -13.69
C LEU A 161 -25.47 -4.43 -15.00
N LYS A 162 -25.93 -3.49 -15.84
CA LYS A 162 -26.48 -3.80 -17.16
C LYS A 162 -25.49 -4.57 -18.04
N THR A 163 -24.23 -4.16 -18.06
CA THR A 163 -23.19 -4.85 -18.82
C THR A 163 -22.99 -6.27 -18.30
N LEU A 164 -22.83 -6.41 -16.97
CA LEU A 164 -22.66 -7.73 -16.35
C LEU A 164 -23.82 -8.68 -16.66
N LEU A 165 -25.06 -8.20 -16.58
CA LEU A 165 -26.24 -9.02 -16.84
C LEU A 165 -26.41 -9.38 -18.34
N ASN A 166 -25.91 -8.55 -19.25
CA ASN A 166 -25.99 -8.82 -20.69
C ASN A 166 -24.86 -9.74 -21.19
N GLU A 167 -23.67 -9.60 -20.64
CA GLU A 167 -22.48 -10.32 -21.11
C GLU A 167 -22.14 -11.53 -20.26
N GLY A 168 -22.49 -11.50 -18.98
CA GLY A 168 -22.09 -12.50 -17.99
C GLY A 168 -20.66 -12.30 -17.51
N LEU A 169 -20.10 -13.34 -16.91
CA LEU A 169 -18.71 -13.38 -16.45
C LEU A 169 -17.85 -14.04 -17.53
N ASN A 170 -17.09 -13.24 -18.27
CA ASN A 170 -16.23 -13.71 -19.35
C ASN A 170 -15.07 -14.57 -18.87
N GLY A 171 -14.80 -14.58 -17.56
CA GLY A 171 -13.78 -15.41 -16.96
C GLY A 171 -12.34 -15.04 -17.36
N VAL A 172 -11.43 -15.97 -17.13
CA VAL A 172 -10.05 -15.89 -17.55
C VAL A 172 -9.86 -16.80 -18.77
N PRO A 173 -9.14 -16.40 -19.82
CA PRO A 173 -8.92 -17.25 -20.98
C PRO A 173 -8.46 -18.65 -20.61
N GLY A 174 -9.16 -19.67 -21.14
CA GLY A 174 -8.91 -21.07 -20.81
C GLY A 174 -9.47 -21.59 -19.47
N LYS A 175 -10.25 -20.77 -18.78
CA LYS A 175 -11.00 -21.13 -17.56
C LYS A 175 -12.49 -21.20 -17.84
N VAL A 176 -13.27 -21.54 -16.81
CA VAL A 176 -14.72 -21.58 -16.90
C VAL A 176 -15.28 -20.18 -17.11
N GLU A 177 -16.15 -20.04 -18.10
CA GLU A 177 -16.89 -18.81 -18.40
C GLU A 177 -18.37 -18.99 -18.00
N ALA A 178 -19.03 -17.88 -17.66
CA ALA A 178 -20.45 -17.84 -17.39
C ALA A 178 -21.10 -16.79 -18.29
N GLY A 179 -21.90 -17.22 -19.24
CA GLY A 179 -22.67 -16.33 -20.10
C GLY A 179 -23.73 -15.52 -19.35
N ALA A 180 -24.49 -14.69 -20.08
CA ALA A 180 -25.55 -13.89 -19.51
C ALA A 180 -26.54 -14.73 -18.66
N PRO A 181 -26.88 -14.29 -17.46
CA PRO A 181 -27.77 -15.04 -16.58
C PRO A 181 -29.19 -15.06 -17.16
N LYS A 182 -29.90 -16.18 -16.97
CA LYS A 182 -31.31 -16.32 -17.42
C LYS A 182 -32.32 -16.25 -16.27
N HIS A 183 -31.86 -16.48 -15.05
CA HIS A 183 -32.69 -16.57 -13.85
C HIS A 183 -32.15 -15.62 -12.76
N LEU A 184 -33.04 -15.17 -11.87
CA LEU A 184 -32.66 -14.27 -10.77
C LEU A 184 -31.56 -14.85 -9.90
N THR A 185 -31.62 -16.15 -9.59
CA THR A 185 -30.60 -16.83 -8.77
C THR A 185 -29.22 -16.83 -9.44
N SER A 186 -29.17 -17.03 -10.76
CA SER A 186 -27.92 -16.98 -11.53
C SER A 186 -27.37 -15.57 -11.61
N ALA A 187 -28.25 -14.58 -11.81
CA ALA A 187 -27.85 -13.17 -11.82
C ALA A 187 -27.22 -12.75 -10.49
N VAL A 188 -27.87 -13.08 -9.38
CA VAL A 188 -27.37 -12.81 -8.02
C VAL A 188 -26.02 -13.52 -7.79
N GLY A 189 -25.91 -14.78 -8.17
CA GLY A 189 -24.65 -15.53 -8.05
C GLY A 189 -23.50 -14.91 -8.83
N GLN A 190 -23.76 -14.43 -10.06
CA GLN A 190 -22.74 -13.75 -10.87
C GLN A 190 -22.32 -12.39 -10.26
N ILE A 191 -23.28 -11.62 -9.73
CA ILE A 191 -23.00 -10.36 -9.05
C ILE A 191 -22.07 -10.60 -7.85
N VAL A 192 -22.39 -11.59 -7.00
CA VAL A 192 -21.57 -11.94 -5.84
C VAL A 192 -20.14 -12.33 -6.26
N ASN A 193 -20.03 -13.20 -7.28
CA ASN A 193 -18.73 -13.65 -7.77
C ASN A 193 -17.91 -12.49 -8.38
N PHE A 194 -18.55 -11.61 -9.15
CA PHE A 194 -17.92 -10.43 -9.72
C PHE A 194 -17.35 -9.53 -8.62
N LEU A 195 -18.17 -9.19 -7.65
CA LEU A 195 -17.76 -8.32 -6.54
C LEU A 195 -16.66 -8.96 -5.69
N GLY A 196 -16.77 -10.25 -5.40
CA GLY A 196 -15.76 -11.00 -4.67
C GLY A 196 -14.41 -11.06 -5.41
N THR A 197 -14.43 -11.10 -6.74
CA THR A 197 -13.21 -11.05 -7.55
C THR A 197 -12.64 -9.64 -7.59
N MET A 198 -13.47 -8.65 -7.91
CA MET A 198 -13.03 -7.28 -8.13
C MET A 198 -12.54 -6.58 -6.86
N GLN A 199 -13.00 -6.99 -5.70
CA GLN A 199 -12.47 -6.44 -4.45
C GLN A 199 -10.98 -6.75 -4.20
N ASN A 200 -10.41 -7.73 -4.90
CA ASN A 200 -8.98 -8.00 -4.82
C ASN A 200 -8.15 -7.05 -5.68
N GLU A 201 -8.80 -6.35 -6.61
CA GLU A 201 -8.15 -5.42 -7.55
C GLU A 201 -8.35 -3.94 -7.15
N TRP A 202 -9.25 -3.66 -6.18
CA TRP A 202 -9.61 -2.31 -5.74
C TRP A 202 -9.53 -2.21 -4.22
N ALA A 203 -8.99 -1.10 -3.73
CA ALA A 203 -8.76 -0.92 -2.29
C ALA A 203 -10.04 -0.64 -1.51
N GLY A 204 -10.98 0.12 -2.09
CA GLY A 204 -12.18 0.59 -1.43
C GLY A 204 -13.48 -0.05 -1.93
N ALA A 205 -14.57 0.69 -1.80
CA ALA A 205 -15.91 0.21 -2.09
C ALA A 205 -16.17 -0.10 -3.56
N GLN A 206 -17.01 -1.10 -3.78
CA GLN A 206 -17.57 -1.47 -5.08
C GLN A 206 -19.05 -1.04 -5.12
N ALA A 207 -19.51 -0.52 -6.25
CA ALA A 207 -20.90 -0.07 -6.38
C ALA A 207 -21.56 -0.56 -7.67
N PHE A 208 -22.81 -0.91 -7.58
CA PHE A 208 -23.73 -1.04 -8.71
C PHE A 208 -24.88 -0.05 -8.56
N SER A 209 -25.30 0.56 -9.67
CA SER A 209 -26.48 1.40 -9.72
C SER A 209 -27.70 0.61 -10.19
N SER A 210 -28.90 1.06 -9.80
CA SER A 210 -30.19 0.54 -10.29
C SER A 210 -30.34 -0.98 -10.14
N PHE A 211 -29.93 -1.49 -8.98
CA PHE A 211 -29.91 -2.93 -8.66
C PHE A 211 -31.30 -3.56 -8.80
N ASP A 212 -32.32 -2.95 -8.22
CA ASP A 212 -33.71 -3.36 -8.30
C ASP A 212 -34.28 -3.30 -9.74
N THR A 213 -34.03 -2.20 -10.43
CA THR A 213 -34.52 -1.96 -11.80
C THR A 213 -34.00 -3.02 -12.79
N TYR A 214 -32.70 -3.36 -12.70
CA TYR A 214 -32.09 -4.34 -13.60
C TYR A 214 -32.37 -5.78 -13.21
N LEU A 215 -32.76 -6.07 -11.97
CA LEU A 215 -33.15 -7.40 -11.54
C LEU A 215 -34.64 -7.68 -11.68
N ALA A 216 -35.48 -6.67 -11.72
CA ALA A 216 -36.96 -6.81 -11.89
C ALA A 216 -37.35 -7.64 -13.12
N PRO A 217 -36.71 -7.54 -14.30
CA PRO A 217 -37.04 -8.38 -15.45
C PRO A 217 -36.91 -9.89 -15.17
N PHE A 218 -35.93 -10.31 -14.35
CA PHE A 218 -35.75 -11.72 -13.99
C PHE A 218 -36.88 -12.20 -13.08
N VAL A 219 -37.33 -11.36 -12.14
CA VAL A 219 -38.47 -11.67 -11.26
C VAL A 219 -39.73 -11.92 -12.10
N LYS A 220 -39.96 -11.08 -13.10
CA LYS A 220 -41.09 -11.20 -14.00
C LYS A 220 -41.00 -12.42 -14.92
N ALA A 221 -39.83 -12.68 -15.50
CA ALA A 221 -39.59 -13.77 -16.42
C ALA A 221 -39.75 -15.15 -15.74
N ASP A 222 -39.29 -15.27 -14.51
CA ASP A 222 -39.39 -16.49 -13.72
C ASP A 222 -40.73 -16.58 -12.94
N ASN A 223 -41.60 -15.57 -13.02
CA ASN A 223 -42.84 -15.45 -12.28
C ASN A 223 -42.69 -15.72 -10.78
N LEU A 224 -41.65 -15.13 -10.18
CA LEU A 224 -41.27 -15.37 -8.79
C LEU A 224 -42.25 -14.73 -7.81
N SER A 225 -42.60 -15.46 -6.77
CA SER A 225 -43.34 -14.95 -5.62
C SER A 225 -42.41 -14.13 -4.69
N TYR A 226 -43.04 -13.30 -3.85
CA TYR A 226 -42.27 -12.51 -2.86
C TYR A 226 -41.33 -13.34 -1.98
N PRO A 227 -41.74 -14.51 -1.43
CA PRO A 227 -40.80 -15.35 -0.65
C PRO A 227 -39.58 -15.82 -1.45
N GLU A 228 -39.75 -16.14 -2.73
CA GLU A 228 -38.66 -16.58 -3.60
C GLU A 228 -37.69 -15.45 -3.90
N VAL A 229 -38.20 -14.26 -4.24
CA VAL A 229 -37.37 -13.05 -4.41
C VAL A 229 -36.62 -12.73 -3.13
N LYS A 230 -37.31 -12.73 -1.99
CA LYS A 230 -36.70 -12.52 -0.67
C LYS A 230 -35.53 -13.45 -0.42
N LYS A 231 -35.72 -14.76 -0.71
CA LYS A 231 -34.65 -15.78 -0.55
C LYS A 231 -33.44 -15.51 -1.46
N CYS A 232 -33.67 -15.06 -2.70
CA CYS A 232 -32.57 -14.66 -3.60
C CYS A 232 -31.79 -13.47 -3.05
N ILE A 233 -32.49 -12.45 -2.51
CA ILE A 233 -31.82 -11.28 -1.91
C ILE A 233 -31.11 -11.65 -0.61
N GLU A 234 -31.66 -12.52 0.22
CA GLU A 234 -30.97 -13.06 1.40
C GLU A 234 -29.69 -13.77 1.00
N SER A 235 -29.71 -14.57 -0.08
CA SER A 235 -28.52 -15.23 -0.61
C SER A 235 -27.47 -14.22 -1.13
N PHE A 236 -27.92 -13.14 -1.76
CA PHE A 236 -27.07 -12.05 -2.17
C PHE A 236 -26.36 -11.40 -0.96
N ILE A 237 -27.15 -10.98 0.02
CA ILE A 237 -26.62 -10.32 1.24
C ILE A 237 -25.63 -11.24 1.95
N TYR A 238 -25.96 -12.55 2.09
CA TYR A 238 -25.05 -13.52 2.67
C TYR A 238 -23.76 -13.64 1.86
N GLY A 239 -23.85 -13.77 0.54
CA GLY A 239 -22.70 -13.92 -0.35
C GLY A 239 -21.73 -12.74 -0.30
N VAL A 240 -22.27 -11.51 -0.28
CA VAL A 240 -21.43 -10.31 -0.20
C VAL A 240 -20.88 -10.00 1.19
N ASN A 241 -21.45 -10.61 2.24
CA ASN A 241 -20.91 -10.53 3.60
C ASN A 241 -19.90 -11.64 3.92
N THR A 242 -19.70 -12.59 3.00
CA THR A 242 -18.68 -13.62 3.17
C THR A 242 -17.30 -13.02 2.91
N PRO A 243 -16.34 -13.20 3.82
CA PRO A 243 -14.97 -12.73 3.62
C PRO A 243 -14.37 -13.36 2.36
N SER A 244 -14.01 -12.58 1.36
CA SER A 244 -13.51 -13.07 0.07
C SER A 244 -12.10 -12.55 -0.26
N ARG A 245 -11.70 -11.40 0.24
CA ARG A 245 -10.32 -10.91 0.11
C ARG A 245 -9.43 -11.69 1.05
N TRP A 246 -8.72 -12.69 0.52
CA TRP A 246 -7.83 -13.55 1.30
C TRP A 246 -8.47 -14.12 2.58
N GLY A 247 -9.80 -14.26 2.57
CA GLY A 247 -10.56 -14.75 3.72
C GLY A 247 -10.67 -13.79 4.90
N THR A 248 -10.35 -12.50 4.74
CA THR A 248 -10.32 -11.55 5.86
C THR A 248 -11.32 -10.43 5.79
N GLN A 249 -11.78 -10.05 4.59
CA GLN A 249 -12.67 -8.90 4.41
C GLN A 249 -13.80 -9.25 3.45
N ALA A 250 -15.03 -8.92 3.85
CA ALA A 250 -16.17 -8.90 2.95
C ALA A 250 -16.10 -7.67 2.01
N PRO A 251 -16.68 -7.74 0.79
CA PRO A 251 -16.80 -6.58 -0.07
C PRO A 251 -17.54 -5.44 0.63
N PHE A 252 -16.96 -4.26 0.60
CA PHE A 252 -17.68 -3.05 1.00
C PHE A 252 -18.51 -2.58 -0.18
N LEU A 253 -19.83 -2.72 -0.07
CA LEU A 253 -20.75 -2.51 -1.18
C LEU A 253 -21.63 -1.29 -1.02
N GLN A 254 -21.82 -0.56 -2.12
CA GLN A 254 -22.93 0.36 -2.30
C GLN A 254 -23.81 -0.15 -3.44
N TYR A 255 -25.11 -0.26 -3.19
CA TYR A 255 -26.12 -0.48 -4.22
C TYR A 255 -27.14 0.64 -4.15
N HIS A 256 -27.44 1.21 -5.30
CA HIS A 256 -28.48 2.21 -5.41
C HIS A 256 -29.74 1.54 -5.96
N THR A 257 -30.82 1.70 -5.24
CA THR A 257 -32.14 1.33 -5.71
C THR A 257 -32.67 2.47 -6.59
N GLY A 258 -33.19 2.14 -7.77
CA GLY A 258 -33.90 3.10 -8.62
C GLY A 258 -35.26 3.36 -8.00
N LEU A 259 -35.44 4.50 -7.37
CA LEU A 259 -36.79 4.97 -7.09
C LEU A 259 -37.37 5.47 -8.40
N ASP A 260 -38.05 4.59 -9.13
CA ASP A 260 -38.92 5.03 -10.20
C ASP A 260 -40.11 5.76 -9.58
N ARG A 261 -40.09 7.09 -9.68
CA ARG A 261 -41.18 7.96 -9.21
C ARG A 261 -42.29 8.11 -10.26
N THR A 262 -42.31 7.27 -11.29
CA THR A 262 -43.38 7.19 -12.26
C THR A 262 -44.35 6.07 -11.89
N GLY A 263 -45.15 6.32 -10.88
CA GLY A 263 -46.36 5.57 -10.55
C GLY A 263 -47.55 6.41 -10.90
#